data_2fada7ab7080d96ebd99047f1ba89d86
#
_entry.id   2fada7ab7080d96ebd99047f1ba89d86
#
_cell.length_a   1.000
_cell.length_b   1.000
_cell.length_c   1.000
_cell.angle_alpha   90.00
_cell.angle_beta   90.00
_cell.angle_gamma   90.00
#
_symmetry.space_group_name_H-M   'P 1'
#
loop_
_entity.id
_entity.type
_entity.pdbx_description
1 polymer ?
#
loop_
_entity_poly.entity_id
_entity_poly.type
_entity_poly.pdbx_seq_one_letter_code
_entity_poly.pdbx_strand_id
1 'polypeptide(L)'
;CFINKGLIADEKIEDALHNALDMAFLIQKYGYMPNAAVTGMLNRTQPPVFGIMVCDLLPYIDGENAAILLSAMEREYEYWMSERVLPCGLNHYGNSANAQTKIFMADEAEVRLKRKFENADRESIGNNILAECESGWDFSPRFDFRCSEFAAVDLNSLLYNYETTLAEFGEKSKRVGYIAAAESRKEKMYRFCSDGQNLT
;
A
#
# COMPACT_ATOMS: atom_id res chain seq x y z
N CYS A 1 2.18 -3.51 -11.33
CA CYS A 1 0.97 -4.33 -11.42
C CYS A 1 0.45 -4.40 -12.86
N PHE A 2 0.02 -3.29 -13.51
CA PHE A 2 -0.57 -3.32 -14.87
C PHE A 2 0.38 -3.89 -15.94
N ILE A 3 1.67 -3.51 -15.92
CA ILE A 3 2.68 -4.05 -16.83
C ILE A 3 2.76 -5.58 -16.70
N ASN A 4 2.78 -6.11 -15.48
CA ASN A 4 2.82 -7.56 -15.27
C ASN A 4 1.59 -8.28 -15.82
N LYS A 5 0.39 -7.70 -15.68
CA LYS A 5 -0.82 -8.26 -16.30
C LYS A 5 -0.69 -8.33 -17.82
N GLY A 6 -0.13 -7.30 -18.46
CA GLY A 6 0.18 -7.30 -19.89
C GLY A 6 1.21 -8.38 -20.27
N LEU A 7 2.31 -8.51 -19.51
CA LEU A 7 3.34 -9.54 -19.75
C LEU A 7 2.76 -10.94 -19.63
N ILE A 8 1.92 -11.21 -18.62
CA ILE A 8 1.26 -12.51 -18.45
C ILE A 8 0.31 -12.79 -19.61
N ALA A 9 -0.47 -11.80 -20.05
CA ALA A 9 -1.38 -11.93 -21.19
C ALA A 9 -0.64 -12.19 -22.51
N ASP A 10 0.59 -11.68 -22.65
CA ASP A 10 1.48 -11.91 -23.77
C ASP A 10 2.36 -13.17 -23.60
N GLU A 11 2.05 -14.02 -22.63
CA GLU A 11 2.79 -15.26 -22.28
C GLU A 11 4.27 -15.03 -21.89
N LYS A 12 4.64 -13.78 -21.51
CA LYS A 12 5.98 -13.41 -21.05
C LYS A 12 6.10 -13.58 -19.51
N ILE A 13 5.89 -14.81 -19.08
CA ILE A 13 5.84 -15.14 -17.63
C ILE A 13 7.17 -14.85 -16.95
N GLU A 14 8.29 -15.14 -17.60
CA GLU A 14 9.64 -14.95 -17.06
C GLU A 14 9.93 -13.47 -16.78
N ASP A 15 9.56 -12.58 -17.70
CA ASP A 15 9.70 -11.13 -17.51
C ASP A 15 8.80 -10.62 -16.36
N ALA A 16 7.57 -11.13 -16.27
CA ALA A 16 6.66 -10.79 -15.17
C ALA A 16 7.18 -11.29 -13.82
N LEU A 17 7.76 -12.48 -13.77
CA LEU A 17 8.38 -13.05 -12.57
C LEU A 17 9.60 -12.22 -12.14
N HIS A 18 10.50 -11.86 -13.05
CA HIS A 18 11.65 -11.03 -12.72
C HIS A 18 11.24 -9.68 -12.10
N ASN A 19 10.23 -9.01 -12.65
CA ASN A 19 9.70 -7.79 -12.07
C ASN A 19 9.17 -8.01 -10.63
N ALA A 20 8.51 -9.14 -10.38
CA ALA A 20 8.00 -9.45 -9.04
C ALA A 20 9.13 -9.79 -8.06
N LEU A 21 10.17 -10.51 -8.50
CA LEU A 21 11.35 -10.82 -7.69
C LEU A 21 12.14 -9.56 -7.33
N ASP A 22 12.28 -8.59 -8.24
CA ASP A 22 12.89 -7.29 -7.95
C ASP A 22 12.11 -6.53 -6.87
N MET A 23 10.79 -6.53 -6.95
CA MET A 23 9.96 -5.93 -5.89
C MET A 23 10.08 -6.70 -4.57
N ALA A 24 10.07 -8.03 -4.61
CA ALA A 24 10.27 -8.88 -3.44
C ALA A 24 11.62 -8.56 -2.75
N PHE A 25 12.70 -8.40 -3.52
CA PHE A 25 14.01 -7.98 -3.00
C PHE A 25 13.94 -6.64 -2.26
N LEU A 26 13.27 -5.63 -2.83
CA LEU A 26 13.11 -4.32 -2.20
C LEU A 26 12.28 -4.42 -0.91
N ILE A 27 11.19 -5.18 -0.91
CA ILE A 27 10.35 -5.41 0.26
C ILE A 27 11.14 -6.13 1.35
N GLN A 28 11.89 -7.18 1.04
CA GLN A 28 12.73 -7.87 2.02
C GLN A 28 13.80 -6.94 2.62
N LYS A 29 14.37 -6.06 1.81
CA LYS A 29 15.41 -5.11 2.24
C LYS A 29 14.87 -4.00 3.15
N TYR A 30 13.71 -3.42 2.83
CA TYR A 30 13.17 -2.24 3.51
C TYR A 30 12.01 -2.55 4.45
N GLY A 31 11.39 -3.71 4.35
CA GLY A 31 10.18 -4.11 5.08
C GLY A 31 8.88 -3.71 4.36
N TYR A 32 8.96 -2.96 3.28
CA TYR A 32 7.85 -2.46 2.46
C TYR A 32 8.34 -2.13 1.05
N MET A 33 7.43 -2.01 0.09
CA MET A 33 7.77 -1.49 -1.23
C MET A 33 7.99 0.03 -1.14
N PRO A 34 9.24 0.55 -1.27
CA PRO A 34 9.47 1.99 -1.16
C PRO A 34 8.85 2.76 -2.32
N ASN A 35 8.48 4.02 -2.09
CA ASN A 35 7.94 4.91 -3.12
C ASN A 35 8.88 5.02 -4.32
N ALA A 36 10.20 5.13 -4.04
CA ALA A 36 11.28 4.92 -5.00
C ALA A 36 12.53 4.48 -4.24
N ALA A 37 13.42 3.73 -4.90
CA ALA A 37 14.68 3.25 -4.32
C ALA A 37 15.76 4.35 -4.25
N VAL A 38 15.37 5.55 -3.80
CA VAL A 38 16.24 6.71 -3.59
C VAL A 38 16.05 7.26 -2.18
N THR A 39 17.12 7.71 -1.54
CA THR A 39 17.14 8.09 -0.11
C THR A 39 16.02 9.04 0.30
N GLY A 40 15.69 10.05 -0.51
CA GLY A 40 14.63 11.02 -0.20
C GLY A 40 13.20 10.48 -0.31
N MET A 41 13.02 9.24 -0.81
CA MET A 41 11.69 8.63 -1.02
C MET A 41 11.50 7.31 -0.26
N LEU A 42 12.45 7.01 0.67
CA LEU A 42 12.32 5.84 1.56
C LEU A 42 11.42 6.11 2.78
N ASN A 43 10.92 7.31 2.94
CA ASN A 43 10.05 7.70 4.06
C ASN A 43 8.57 7.37 3.84
N ARG A 44 8.22 6.72 2.75
CA ARG A 44 6.85 6.29 2.39
C ARG A 44 6.87 5.13 1.42
N THR A 45 5.77 4.40 1.39
CA THR A 45 5.59 3.22 0.53
C THR A 45 4.93 3.57 -0.81
N GLN A 46 4.50 2.54 -1.51
CA GLN A 46 3.49 2.56 -2.58
C GLN A 46 2.24 1.81 -2.09
N PRO A 47 1.07 1.98 -2.74
CA PRO A 47 -0.06 1.09 -2.49
C PRO A 47 0.35 -0.37 -2.62
N PRO A 48 -0.12 -1.29 -1.74
CA PRO A 48 0.33 -2.67 -1.72
C PRO A 48 -0.22 -3.49 -2.89
N VAL A 49 0.14 -3.11 -4.12
CA VAL A 49 -0.27 -3.79 -5.35
C VAL A 49 0.55 -5.06 -5.64
N PHE A 50 1.60 -5.30 -4.86
CA PHE A 50 2.44 -6.48 -4.97
C PHE A 50 1.63 -7.77 -4.77
N GLY A 51 0.66 -7.77 -3.84
CA GLY A 51 -0.24 -8.91 -3.62
C GLY A 51 -1.00 -9.32 -4.88
N ILE A 52 -1.47 -8.37 -5.68
CA ILE A 52 -2.12 -8.67 -6.97
C ILE A 52 -1.13 -9.32 -7.94
N MET A 53 0.12 -8.82 -7.99
CA MET A 53 1.15 -9.40 -8.87
C MET A 53 1.49 -10.83 -8.46
N VAL A 54 1.57 -11.11 -7.16
CA VAL A 54 1.78 -12.47 -6.64
C VAL A 54 0.62 -13.38 -7.05
N CYS A 55 -0.63 -13.00 -6.79
CA CYS A 55 -1.80 -13.77 -7.18
C CYS A 55 -1.81 -14.10 -8.68
N ASP A 56 -1.52 -13.12 -9.53
CA ASP A 56 -1.53 -13.30 -10.98
C ASP A 56 -0.42 -14.28 -11.45
N LEU A 57 0.70 -14.38 -10.71
CA LEU A 57 1.85 -15.23 -11.07
C LEU A 57 1.79 -16.65 -10.50
N LEU A 58 1.16 -16.87 -9.33
CA LEU A 58 1.12 -18.17 -8.66
C LEU A 58 0.75 -19.35 -9.57
N PRO A 59 -0.18 -19.23 -10.55
CA PRO A 59 -0.51 -20.34 -11.44
C PRO A 59 0.59 -20.77 -12.43
N TYR A 60 1.63 -19.93 -12.60
CA TYR A 60 2.62 -20.08 -13.66
C TYR A 60 4.04 -20.34 -13.16
N ILE A 61 4.29 -20.27 -11.85
CA ILE A 61 5.62 -20.33 -11.25
C ILE A 61 5.79 -21.59 -10.38
N ASP A 62 7.04 -21.98 -10.17
CA ASP A 62 7.39 -23.10 -9.30
C ASP A 62 7.26 -22.76 -7.80
N GLY A 63 7.36 -23.78 -6.94
CA GLY A 63 7.20 -23.61 -5.49
C GLY A 63 8.30 -22.79 -4.83
N GLU A 64 9.51 -22.72 -5.38
CA GLU A 64 10.61 -21.92 -4.85
C GLU A 64 10.34 -20.43 -5.06
N ASN A 65 10.01 -20.03 -6.28
CA ASN A 65 9.65 -18.67 -6.60
C ASN A 65 8.37 -18.23 -5.85
N ALA A 66 7.37 -19.10 -5.78
CA ALA A 66 6.16 -18.83 -4.99
C ALA A 66 6.47 -18.56 -3.52
N ALA A 67 7.37 -19.34 -2.90
CA ALA A 67 7.76 -19.14 -1.51
C ALA A 67 8.49 -17.80 -1.29
N ILE A 68 9.36 -17.37 -2.21
CA ILE A 68 10.03 -16.07 -2.15
C ILE A 68 9.00 -14.94 -2.20
N LEU A 69 8.07 -14.98 -3.16
CA LEU A 69 7.07 -13.94 -3.34
C LEU A 69 6.09 -13.87 -2.15
N LEU A 70 5.62 -15.02 -1.65
CA LEU A 70 4.73 -15.08 -0.48
C LEU A 70 5.42 -14.59 0.79
N SER A 71 6.71 -14.90 0.99
CA SER A 71 7.49 -14.38 2.13
C SER A 71 7.63 -12.85 2.06
N ALA A 72 7.89 -12.29 0.89
CA ALA A 72 7.94 -10.84 0.72
C ALA A 72 6.57 -10.19 0.95
N MET A 73 5.50 -10.81 0.47
CA MET A 73 4.13 -10.37 0.69
C MET A 73 3.77 -10.35 2.18
N GLU A 74 4.16 -11.38 2.94
CA GLU A 74 3.98 -11.43 4.40
C GLU A 74 4.75 -10.30 5.09
N ARG A 75 6.00 -10.05 4.69
CA ARG A 75 6.83 -8.98 5.21
C ARG A 75 6.24 -7.58 5.00
N GLU A 76 5.68 -7.32 3.82
CA GLU A 76 5.00 -6.06 3.53
C GLU A 76 3.68 -5.93 4.31
N TYR A 77 2.93 -7.02 4.47
CA TYR A 77 1.72 -7.05 5.29
C TYR A 77 2.01 -6.70 6.75
N GLU A 78 3.07 -7.26 7.33
CA GLU A 78 3.51 -6.92 8.70
C GLU A 78 3.76 -5.41 8.86
N TYR A 79 4.41 -4.77 7.89
CA TYR A 79 4.61 -3.32 7.89
C TYR A 79 3.28 -2.57 7.93
N TRP A 80 2.34 -2.89 7.05
CA TRP A 80 1.04 -2.23 7.02
C TRP A 80 0.27 -2.40 8.34
N MET A 81 0.39 -3.55 8.98
CA MET A 81 -0.32 -3.85 10.23
C MET A 81 0.36 -3.25 11.47
N SER A 82 1.66 -2.87 11.39
CA SER A 82 2.36 -2.19 12.50
C SER A 82 2.35 -0.67 12.36
N GLU A 83 2.52 -0.13 11.16
CA GLU A 83 2.86 1.27 10.93
C GLU A 83 1.68 2.14 10.44
N ARG A 84 0.63 1.53 9.91
CA ARG A 84 -0.43 2.23 9.17
C ARG A 84 -1.84 1.86 9.61
N VAL A 85 -2.07 1.72 10.92
CA VAL A 85 -3.38 1.31 11.47
C VAL A 85 -4.05 2.47 12.21
N LEU A 86 -5.28 2.79 11.82
CA LEU A 86 -6.14 3.74 12.52
C LEU A 86 -6.79 3.13 13.77
N PRO A 87 -7.29 3.94 14.71
CA PRO A 87 -8.00 3.44 15.89
C PRO A 87 -9.22 2.55 15.58
N CYS A 88 -9.84 2.71 14.42
CA CYS A 88 -10.93 1.83 13.95
C CYS A 88 -10.44 0.44 13.50
N GLY A 89 -9.11 0.25 13.40
CA GLY A 89 -8.49 -0.99 12.97
C GLY A 89 -8.48 -1.23 11.45
N LEU A 90 -8.74 -0.18 10.65
CA LEU A 90 -8.46 -0.13 9.23
C LEU A 90 -7.14 0.60 8.97
N ASN A 91 -6.58 0.43 7.78
CA ASN A 91 -5.33 1.05 7.40
C ASN A 91 -5.53 2.40 6.69
N HIS A 92 -4.54 3.27 6.83
CA HIS A 92 -4.46 4.58 6.19
C HIS A 92 -3.12 4.76 5.49
N TYR A 93 -3.05 5.71 4.56
CA TYR A 93 -1.79 6.17 3.98
C TYR A 93 -1.08 7.14 4.93
N GLY A 94 0.25 7.14 4.90
CA GLY A 94 1.05 7.94 5.81
C GLY A 94 2.49 8.13 5.35
N ASN A 95 3.39 8.38 6.29
CA ASN A 95 4.83 8.50 6.04
C ASN A 95 5.61 8.44 7.34
N SER A 96 6.93 8.28 7.24
CA SER A 96 7.89 8.36 8.35
C SER A 96 8.87 9.55 8.21
N ALA A 97 8.47 10.61 7.48
CA ALA A 97 9.28 11.78 7.25
C ALA A 97 9.45 12.61 8.53
N ASN A 98 10.60 13.25 8.67
CA ASN A 98 10.84 14.25 9.74
C ASN A 98 10.09 15.58 9.45
N ALA A 99 9.99 16.44 10.46
CA ALA A 99 9.30 17.71 10.38
C ALA A 99 9.81 18.60 9.24
N GLN A 100 11.13 18.67 9.03
CA GLN A 100 11.72 19.48 7.97
C GLN A 100 11.29 19.01 6.57
N THR A 101 11.25 17.70 6.34
CA THR A 101 10.76 17.11 5.07
C THR A 101 9.28 17.40 4.87
N LYS A 102 8.46 17.31 5.93
CA LYS A 102 7.03 17.65 5.86
C LYS A 102 6.81 19.12 5.51
N ILE A 103 7.53 20.04 6.16
CA ILE A 103 7.45 21.49 5.84
C ILE A 103 7.85 21.73 4.37
N PHE A 104 8.96 21.15 3.91
CA PHE A 104 9.38 21.22 2.52
C PHE A 104 8.29 20.74 1.56
N MET A 105 7.62 19.62 1.86
CA MET A 105 6.54 19.10 1.02
C MET A 105 5.30 19.99 1.00
N ALA A 106 5.03 20.72 2.07
CA ALA A 106 3.98 21.74 2.09
C ALA A 106 4.33 22.92 1.15
N ASP A 107 5.59 23.36 1.14
CA ASP A 107 6.08 24.40 0.22
C ASP A 107 6.00 23.96 -1.24
N GLU A 108 6.42 22.72 -1.55
CA GLU A 108 6.31 22.13 -2.87
C GLU A 108 4.85 22.03 -3.35
N ALA A 109 3.93 21.66 -2.45
CA ALA A 109 2.51 21.58 -2.77
C ALA A 109 1.93 22.95 -3.14
N GLU A 110 2.29 24.03 -2.42
CA GLU A 110 1.86 25.39 -2.77
C GLU A 110 2.30 25.79 -4.18
N VAL A 111 3.55 25.45 -4.55
CA VAL A 111 4.08 25.76 -5.88
C VAL A 111 3.35 24.97 -6.96
N ARG A 112 3.19 23.66 -6.77
CA ARG A 112 2.56 22.77 -7.77
C ARG A 112 1.08 23.05 -7.96
N LEU A 113 0.35 23.29 -6.87
CA LEU A 113 -1.10 23.53 -6.89
C LEU A 113 -1.45 24.99 -7.14
N LYS A 114 -0.45 25.89 -7.17
CA LYS A 114 -0.66 27.35 -7.25
C LYS A 114 -1.67 27.85 -6.19
N ARG A 115 -1.61 27.28 -4.99
CA ARG A 115 -2.50 27.54 -3.86
C ARG A 115 -1.67 27.85 -2.62
N LYS A 116 -2.12 28.77 -1.78
CA LYS A 116 -1.55 29.04 -0.46
C LYS A 116 -2.35 28.33 0.64
N PHE A 117 -1.65 27.75 1.59
CA PHE A 117 -2.24 27.18 2.80
C PHE A 117 -2.11 28.20 3.96
N GLU A 118 -2.90 29.30 3.85
CA GLU A 118 -2.87 30.37 4.84
C GLU A 118 -3.36 29.87 6.21
N ASN A 119 -2.64 30.26 7.27
CA ASN A 119 -2.94 29.89 8.67
C ASN A 119 -2.99 28.39 8.97
N ALA A 120 -2.52 27.52 8.06
CA ALA A 120 -2.46 26.09 8.29
C ALA A 120 -1.11 25.69 8.92
N ASP A 121 -1.12 24.64 9.74
CA ASP A 121 0.09 24.02 10.23
C ASP A 121 0.84 23.35 9.06
N ARG A 122 2.03 23.89 8.75
CA ARG A 122 2.87 23.44 7.62
C ARG A 122 3.27 21.98 7.75
N GLU A 123 3.57 21.51 8.96
CA GLU A 123 3.93 20.12 9.18
C GLU A 123 2.74 19.20 8.93
N SER A 124 1.55 19.60 9.37
CA SER A 124 0.31 18.84 9.13
C SER A 124 -0.03 18.74 7.64
N ILE A 125 0.05 19.85 6.90
CA ILE A 125 -0.16 19.86 5.45
C ILE A 125 0.85 18.92 4.76
N GLY A 126 2.14 19.07 5.05
CA GLY A 126 3.18 18.24 4.44
C GLY A 126 3.05 16.75 4.81
N ASN A 127 2.57 16.44 6.01
CA ASN A 127 2.24 15.07 6.42
C ASN A 127 1.15 14.47 5.51
N ASN A 128 0.11 15.22 5.24
CA ASN A 128 -0.99 14.77 4.39
C ASN A 128 -0.58 14.68 2.91
N ILE A 129 0.23 15.61 2.41
CA ILE A 129 0.80 15.55 1.06
C ILE A 129 1.67 14.30 0.89
N LEU A 130 2.50 13.96 1.88
CA LEU A 130 3.30 12.73 1.82
C LEU A 130 2.44 11.46 1.88
N ALA A 131 1.33 11.48 2.61
CA ALA A 131 0.35 10.40 2.60
C ALA A 131 -0.35 10.26 1.22
N GLU A 132 -0.65 11.37 0.54
CA GLU A 132 -1.13 11.35 -0.84
C GLU A 132 -0.07 10.74 -1.78
N CYS A 133 1.21 11.10 -1.61
CA CYS A 133 2.30 10.48 -2.37
C CYS A 133 2.44 8.98 -2.11
N GLU A 134 2.17 8.49 -0.90
CA GLU A 134 2.12 7.05 -0.60
C GLU A 134 0.94 6.38 -1.30
N SER A 135 -0.20 7.07 -1.43
CA SER A 135 -1.40 6.56 -2.08
C SER A 135 -1.32 6.48 -3.60
N GLY A 136 -0.37 7.19 -4.22
CA GLY A 136 -0.26 7.36 -5.67
C GLY A 136 -1.26 8.38 -6.26
N TRP A 137 -2.00 9.12 -5.42
CA TRP A 137 -2.91 10.18 -5.81
C TRP A 137 -2.33 11.57 -5.52
N ASP A 138 -1.06 11.75 -5.82
CA ASP A 138 -0.27 12.94 -5.54
C ASP A 138 -0.97 14.22 -5.98
N PHE A 139 -1.05 15.18 -5.05
CA PHE A 139 -1.61 16.51 -5.29
C PHE A 139 -3.03 16.51 -5.88
N SER A 140 -3.82 15.48 -5.55
CA SER A 140 -5.21 15.38 -6.01
C SER A 140 -6.17 15.97 -4.96
N PRO A 141 -7.40 16.37 -5.36
CA PRO A 141 -8.40 16.83 -4.41
C PRO A 141 -9.10 15.70 -3.64
N ARG A 142 -8.71 14.44 -3.86
CA ARG A 142 -9.43 13.26 -3.37
C ARG A 142 -9.68 13.27 -1.87
N PHE A 143 -8.69 13.69 -1.09
CA PHE A 143 -8.73 13.68 0.37
C PHE A 143 -8.76 15.08 1.00
N ASP A 144 -8.90 16.12 0.19
CA ASP A 144 -8.87 17.53 0.64
C ASP A 144 -7.71 17.83 1.62
N PHE A 145 -6.51 17.36 1.28
CA PHE A 145 -5.27 17.48 2.08
C PHE A 145 -5.37 16.86 3.49
N ARG A 146 -6.16 15.81 3.63
CA ARG A 146 -6.36 15.07 4.89
C ARG A 146 -6.14 13.57 4.72
N CYS A 147 -5.34 13.16 3.73
CA CYS A 147 -5.16 11.75 3.32
C CYS A 147 -4.82 10.81 4.49
N SER A 148 -3.98 11.27 5.43
CA SER A 148 -3.57 10.46 6.58
C SER A 148 -4.69 10.19 7.60
N GLU A 149 -5.83 10.88 7.49
CA GLU A 149 -6.97 10.74 8.40
C GLU A 149 -8.05 9.76 7.88
N PHE A 150 -7.92 9.30 6.63
CA PHE A 150 -8.91 8.46 5.99
C PHE A 150 -8.52 6.98 5.97
N ALA A 151 -9.47 6.11 6.27
CA ALA A 151 -9.38 4.69 5.96
C ALA A 151 -9.72 4.46 4.48
N ALA A 152 -8.75 4.67 3.59
CA ALA A 152 -8.97 4.61 2.16
C ALA A 152 -9.44 3.21 1.71
N VAL A 153 -10.55 3.15 0.97
CA VAL A 153 -11.20 1.91 0.52
C VAL A 153 -10.29 1.10 -0.37
N ASP A 154 -9.55 1.75 -1.28
CA ASP A 154 -8.60 1.10 -2.18
C ASP A 154 -7.48 0.39 -1.40
N LEU A 155 -6.85 1.05 -0.42
CA LEU A 155 -5.83 0.46 0.44
C LEU A 155 -6.37 -0.76 1.18
N ASN A 156 -7.52 -0.62 1.82
CA ASN A 156 -8.11 -1.69 2.62
C ASN A 156 -8.60 -2.86 1.75
N SER A 157 -9.00 -2.61 0.51
CA SER A 157 -9.29 -3.66 -0.48
C SER A 157 -8.05 -4.43 -0.92
N LEU A 158 -6.92 -3.73 -1.11
CA LEU A 158 -5.64 -4.35 -1.42
C LEU A 158 -5.14 -5.23 -0.26
N LEU A 159 -5.26 -4.75 0.98
CA LEU A 159 -4.88 -5.53 2.15
C LEU A 159 -5.83 -6.72 2.41
N TYR A 160 -7.11 -6.61 2.07
CA TYR A 160 -8.01 -7.77 2.04
C TYR A 160 -7.52 -8.84 1.04
N ASN A 161 -7.05 -8.42 -0.15
CA ASN A 161 -6.41 -9.34 -1.09
C ASN A 161 -5.17 -10.01 -0.50
N TYR A 162 -4.33 -9.29 0.26
CA TYR A 162 -3.19 -9.87 0.99
C TYR A 162 -3.64 -10.96 1.95
N GLU A 163 -4.62 -10.66 2.79
CA GLU A 163 -5.12 -11.57 3.81
C GLU A 163 -5.70 -12.85 3.18
N THR A 164 -6.48 -12.71 2.12
CA THR A 164 -7.07 -13.88 1.42
C THR A 164 -6.01 -14.71 0.68
N THR A 165 -5.04 -14.07 0.03
CA THR A 165 -3.95 -14.77 -0.66
C THR A 165 -3.03 -15.50 0.31
N LEU A 166 -2.64 -14.85 1.40
CA LEU A 166 -1.82 -15.47 2.45
C LEU A 166 -2.56 -16.61 3.17
N ALA A 167 -3.89 -16.50 3.33
CA ALA A 167 -4.71 -17.57 3.87
C ALA A 167 -4.75 -18.80 2.94
N GLU A 168 -4.72 -18.61 1.64
CA GLU A 168 -4.82 -19.68 0.65
C GLU A 168 -3.45 -20.33 0.38
N PHE A 169 -2.42 -19.53 0.14
CA PHE A 169 -1.13 -19.96 -0.37
C PHE A 169 0.03 -19.81 0.61
N GLY A 170 -0.14 -19.06 1.69
CA GLY A 170 0.90 -18.81 2.69
C GLY A 170 1.13 -19.96 3.68
N GLU A 171 1.80 -19.66 4.77
CA GLU A 171 2.12 -20.62 5.81
C GLU A 171 0.85 -21.17 6.48
N LYS A 172 0.68 -22.49 6.44
CA LYS A 172 -0.53 -23.17 6.95
C LYS A 172 -0.83 -22.87 8.43
N SER A 173 0.19 -22.68 9.25
CA SER A 173 0.05 -22.36 10.66
C SER A 173 -0.60 -21.01 10.92
N LYS A 174 -0.47 -20.05 9.99
CA LYS A 174 -1.01 -18.68 10.06
C LYS A 174 -2.37 -18.53 9.37
N ARG A 175 -2.81 -19.53 8.63
CA ARG A 175 -4.04 -19.49 7.81
C ARG A 175 -5.28 -18.98 8.55
N VAL A 176 -5.53 -19.51 9.75
CA VAL A 176 -6.71 -19.13 10.54
C VAL A 176 -6.66 -17.65 10.93
N GLY A 177 -5.47 -17.13 11.24
CA GLY A 177 -5.25 -15.72 11.53
C GLY A 177 -5.57 -14.81 10.35
N TYR A 178 -5.12 -15.18 9.15
CA TYR A 178 -5.39 -14.40 7.93
C TYR A 178 -6.88 -14.43 7.54
N ILE A 179 -7.57 -15.57 7.68
CA ILE A 179 -9.02 -15.64 7.46
C ILE A 179 -9.74 -14.69 8.42
N ALA A 180 -9.42 -14.74 9.71
CA ALA A 180 -10.03 -13.87 10.70
C ALA A 180 -9.74 -12.38 10.44
N ALA A 181 -8.54 -12.04 10.00
CA ALA A 181 -8.15 -10.68 9.62
C ALA A 181 -8.98 -10.18 8.42
N ALA A 182 -9.12 -10.99 7.38
CA ALA A 182 -9.91 -10.67 6.18
C ALA A 182 -11.38 -10.40 6.52
N GLU A 183 -12.01 -11.28 7.30
CA GLU A 183 -13.41 -11.08 7.72
C GLU A 183 -13.56 -9.83 8.60
N SER A 184 -12.66 -9.63 9.56
CA SER A 184 -12.68 -8.42 10.40
C SER A 184 -12.50 -7.13 9.57
N ARG A 185 -11.60 -7.14 8.57
CA ARG A 185 -11.40 -5.99 7.66
C ARG A 185 -12.66 -5.72 6.86
N LYS A 186 -13.25 -6.74 6.28
CA LYS A 186 -14.48 -6.64 5.51
C LYS A 186 -15.62 -6.03 6.34
N GLU A 187 -15.86 -6.53 7.56
CA GLU A 187 -16.87 -5.98 8.48
C GLU A 187 -16.61 -4.51 8.80
N LYS A 188 -15.34 -4.14 9.10
CA LYS A 188 -14.96 -2.75 9.38
C LYS A 188 -15.15 -1.85 8.16
N MET A 189 -14.80 -2.30 6.96
CA MET A 189 -15.02 -1.54 5.72
C MET A 189 -16.51 -1.26 5.51
N TYR A 190 -17.37 -2.26 5.67
CA TYR A 190 -18.84 -2.02 5.59
C TYR A 190 -19.33 -1.08 6.67
N ARG A 191 -18.78 -1.16 7.88
CA ARG A 191 -19.19 -0.31 9.00
C ARG A 191 -18.75 1.14 8.86
N PHE A 192 -17.55 1.40 8.38
CA PHE A 192 -16.92 2.73 8.42
C PHE A 192 -16.77 3.40 7.05
N CYS A 193 -16.81 2.63 5.96
CA CYS A 193 -16.58 3.10 4.60
C CYS A 193 -17.77 2.81 3.68
N SER A 194 -18.97 2.60 4.21
CA SER A 194 -20.17 2.35 3.40
C SER A 194 -21.27 3.35 3.72
N ASP A 195 -22.00 3.79 2.70
CA ASP A 195 -23.23 4.55 2.81
C ASP A 195 -24.50 3.66 2.99
N GLY A 196 -24.28 2.33 3.17
CA GLY A 196 -25.31 1.31 3.25
C GLY A 196 -25.66 0.64 1.92
N GLN A 197 -25.16 1.15 0.80
CA GLN A 197 -25.31 0.56 -0.54
C GLN A 197 -23.96 0.31 -1.21
N ASN A 198 -23.02 1.25 -1.08
CA ASN A 198 -21.70 1.19 -1.70
C ASN A 198 -20.60 1.44 -0.67
N LEU A 199 -19.37 0.96 -0.98
CA LEU A 199 -18.16 1.41 -0.29
C LEU A 199 -17.75 2.77 -0.85
N THR A 200 -17.49 3.75 0.03
CA THR A 200 -17.16 5.14 -0.32
C THR A 200 -15.82 5.60 0.29
#